data_331ea73295eb3c6537cb09ad7b1835c0
#
_entry.id   331ea73295eb3c6537cb09ad7b1835c0
#
_cell.length_a   1.000
_cell.length_b   1.000
_cell.length_c   1.000
_cell.angle_alpha   90.00
_cell.angle_beta   90.00
_cell.angle_gamma   90.00
#
_symmetry.space_group_name_H-M   'P 1'
#
loop_
_entity.id
_entity.type
_entity.pdbx_description
1 polymer ?
#
loop_
_entity_poly.entity_id
_entity_poly.type
_entity_poly.pdbx_seq_one_letter_code
_entity_poly.pdbx_strand_id
1 'polypeptide(L)'
;MRRENKKSFFSAFREFTSINSWMMWIAIAFMNYYLFTTMSYLKSDFSEALDVLKKESNGIVLLDKLGRPSVTKKVSMSINSLEFRQVILNNVQQYFISDWTSLSDGLQKKISTVEDLEKFNPKYKEFKENYIKKDDKKSQRQFLSFEKYIVYLINNDNLPETISVVKSSVTSYQTDGDVFSIKIVFNLISNAYNTEIGKYESRRGNISLEFSGLFDSVHGSIANPLGLIYTDLKPSILTKRDE
;
A
#
# COMPACT_ATOMS: atom_id res chain seq x y z
N MET A 1 58.24 -36.55 39.53
CA MET A 1 57.42 -35.71 38.62
C MET A 1 55.99 -36.19 38.71
N ARG A 2 55.11 -35.48 39.46
CA ARG A 2 53.68 -35.77 39.53
C ARG A 2 52.98 -35.11 38.32
N ARG A 3 52.46 -35.88 37.39
CA ARG A 3 51.58 -35.39 36.33
C ARG A 3 50.23 -34.96 36.95
N GLU A 4 49.99 -33.67 37.06
CA GLU A 4 48.68 -33.16 37.36
C GLU A 4 47.74 -33.50 36.19
N ASN A 5 46.81 -34.41 36.44
CA ASN A 5 45.70 -34.70 35.52
C ASN A 5 44.78 -33.50 35.48
N LYS A 6 44.97 -32.60 34.55
CA LYS A 6 43.98 -31.56 34.24
C LYS A 6 42.68 -32.22 33.78
N LYS A 7 41.71 -32.35 34.68
CA LYS A 7 40.36 -32.80 34.31
C LYS A 7 39.87 -31.91 33.18
N SER A 8 39.42 -32.52 32.08
CA SER A 8 38.80 -31.77 31.00
C SER A 8 37.61 -30.98 31.55
N PHE A 9 37.39 -29.75 31.03
CA PHE A 9 36.26 -28.90 31.39
C PHE A 9 34.93 -29.68 31.36
N PHE A 10 34.74 -30.52 30.35
CA PHE A 10 33.54 -31.37 30.21
C PHE A 10 33.41 -32.42 31.32
N SER A 11 34.50 -32.99 31.85
CA SER A 11 34.42 -33.95 32.94
C SER A 11 34.10 -33.28 34.29
N ALA A 12 34.63 -32.06 34.50
CA ALA A 12 34.31 -31.27 35.68
C ALA A 12 32.85 -30.76 35.64
N PHE A 13 32.38 -30.35 34.47
CA PHE A 13 30.97 -29.94 34.27
C PHE A 13 29.99 -31.10 34.49
N ARG A 14 30.32 -32.31 33.97
CA ARG A 14 29.49 -33.50 34.17
C ARG A 14 29.43 -33.93 35.64
N GLU A 15 30.53 -33.85 36.37
CA GLU A 15 30.61 -34.14 37.79
C GLU A 15 29.80 -33.12 38.62
N PHE A 16 29.92 -31.82 38.27
CA PHE A 16 29.14 -30.75 38.90
C PHE A 16 27.62 -30.94 38.65
N THR A 17 27.21 -31.24 37.46
CA THR A 17 25.77 -31.43 37.14
C THR A 17 25.18 -32.68 37.76
N SER A 18 25.98 -33.77 37.95
CA SER A 18 25.49 -34.97 38.61
C SER A 18 25.26 -34.77 40.11
N ILE A 19 26.09 -33.96 40.77
CA ILE A 19 25.97 -33.66 42.20
C ILE A 19 24.90 -32.60 42.47
N ASN A 20 24.75 -31.62 41.54
CA ASN A 20 23.87 -30.46 41.68
C ASN A 20 22.67 -30.50 40.73
N SER A 21 22.20 -31.69 40.38
CA SER A 21 21.06 -31.86 39.47
C SER A 21 19.80 -31.09 39.90
N TRP A 22 19.59 -30.96 41.20
CA TRP A 22 18.50 -30.18 41.77
C TRP A 22 18.57 -28.68 41.42
N MET A 23 19.79 -28.11 41.34
CA MET A 23 19.96 -26.70 40.89
C MET A 23 19.57 -26.50 39.43
N MET A 24 19.83 -27.49 38.57
CA MET A 24 19.34 -27.44 37.16
C MET A 24 17.82 -27.43 37.10
N TRP A 25 17.13 -28.23 37.92
CA TRP A 25 15.69 -28.22 37.97
C TRP A 25 15.11 -26.88 38.46
N ILE A 26 15.76 -26.26 39.45
CA ILE A 26 15.39 -24.90 39.88
C ILE A 26 15.60 -23.88 38.77
N ALA A 27 16.74 -23.91 38.07
CA ALA A 27 17.00 -23.00 36.93
C ALA A 27 15.97 -23.15 35.81
N ILE A 28 15.61 -24.42 35.50
CA ILE A 28 14.56 -24.71 34.52
C ILE A 28 13.20 -24.19 34.99
N ALA A 29 12.86 -24.35 36.25
CA ALA A 29 11.61 -23.85 36.82
C ALA A 29 11.54 -22.32 36.77
N PHE A 30 12.62 -21.60 37.09
CA PHE A 30 12.71 -20.15 36.96
C PHE A 30 12.61 -19.69 35.51
N MET A 31 13.26 -20.38 34.58
CA MET A 31 13.18 -20.07 33.16
C MET A 31 11.74 -20.24 32.61
N ASN A 32 11.08 -21.34 32.99
CA ASN A 32 9.69 -21.56 32.62
C ASN A 32 8.75 -20.54 33.27
N TYR A 33 8.95 -20.17 34.50
CA TYR A 33 8.18 -19.11 35.15
C TYR A 33 8.36 -17.77 34.45
N TYR A 34 9.60 -17.41 34.09
CA TYR A 34 9.89 -16.18 33.33
C TYR A 34 9.25 -16.18 31.96
N LEU A 35 9.34 -17.31 31.24
CA LEU A 35 8.69 -17.46 29.93
C LEU A 35 7.16 -17.36 30.04
N PHE A 36 6.56 -17.98 31.04
CA PHE A 36 5.12 -17.93 31.28
C PHE A 36 4.66 -16.50 31.61
N THR A 37 5.36 -15.79 32.45
CA THR A 37 5.05 -14.40 32.79
C THR A 37 5.18 -13.49 31.56
N THR A 38 6.25 -13.65 30.78
CA THR A 38 6.47 -12.89 29.56
C THR A 38 5.38 -13.17 28.52
N MET A 39 4.99 -14.44 28.33
CA MET A 39 3.87 -14.81 27.44
C MET A 39 2.53 -14.25 27.91
N SER A 40 2.30 -14.20 29.22
CA SER A 40 1.09 -13.63 29.81
C SER A 40 1.00 -12.12 29.56
N TYR A 41 2.10 -11.39 29.71
CA TYR A 41 2.17 -9.96 29.35
C TYR A 41 1.94 -9.73 27.86
N LEU A 42 2.60 -10.49 27.00
CA LEU A 42 2.40 -10.41 25.53
C LEU A 42 0.94 -10.69 25.14
N LYS A 43 0.32 -11.69 25.78
CA LYS A 43 -1.11 -12.00 25.52
C LYS A 43 -2.03 -10.87 25.98
N SER A 44 -1.74 -10.24 27.14
CA SER A 44 -2.50 -9.09 27.63
C SER A 44 -2.37 -7.89 26.67
N ASP A 45 -1.14 -7.53 26.29
CA ASP A 45 -0.87 -6.43 25.36
C ASP A 45 -1.52 -6.67 23.99
N PHE A 46 -1.48 -7.93 23.51
CA PHE A 46 -2.12 -8.29 22.25
C PHE A 46 -3.65 -8.26 22.33
N SER A 47 -4.24 -8.68 23.45
CA SER A 47 -5.71 -8.60 23.65
C SER A 47 -6.18 -7.16 23.76
N GLU A 48 -5.41 -6.30 24.43
CA GLU A 48 -5.70 -4.87 24.53
C GLU A 48 -5.58 -4.18 23.16
N ALA A 49 -4.56 -4.55 22.38
CA ALA A 49 -4.41 -4.08 20.99
C ALA A 49 -5.58 -4.53 20.10
N LEU A 50 -6.05 -5.77 20.24
CA LEU A 50 -7.23 -6.26 19.52
C LEU A 50 -8.52 -5.58 19.96
N ASP A 51 -8.69 -5.25 21.23
CA ASP A 51 -9.86 -4.54 21.71
C ASP A 51 -9.88 -3.09 21.25
N VAL A 52 -8.72 -2.43 21.20
CA VAL A 52 -8.57 -1.10 20.58
C VAL A 52 -8.93 -1.18 19.09
N LEU A 53 -8.42 -2.16 18.36
CA LEU A 53 -8.75 -2.38 16.94
C LEU A 53 -10.23 -2.67 16.72
N LYS A 54 -10.88 -3.43 17.60
CA LYS A 54 -12.32 -3.72 17.53
C LYS A 54 -13.19 -2.51 17.87
N LYS A 55 -12.79 -1.70 18.83
CA LYS A 55 -13.53 -0.47 19.22
C LYS A 55 -13.37 0.65 18.20
N GLU A 56 -12.25 0.68 17.49
CA GLU A 56 -11.90 1.73 16.53
C GLU A 56 -11.97 1.25 15.08
N SER A 57 -12.90 0.34 14.73
CA SER A 57 -13.07 -0.14 13.35
C SER A 57 -13.29 0.99 12.31
N ASN A 58 -13.38 2.24 12.77
CA ASN A 58 -13.54 3.45 11.96
C ASN A 58 -12.39 4.48 12.13
N GLY A 59 -11.23 4.09 12.66
CA GLY A 59 -10.08 4.98 12.88
C GLY A 59 -8.78 4.44 12.27
N ILE A 60 -7.90 5.34 11.85
CA ILE A 60 -6.53 5.00 11.46
C ILE A 60 -5.75 4.64 12.72
N VAL A 61 -5.33 3.40 12.86
CA VAL A 61 -4.45 2.97 13.95
C VAL A 61 -3.01 3.28 13.55
N LEU A 62 -2.40 4.26 14.20
CA LEU A 62 -0.98 4.51 14.08
C LEU A 62 -0.23 3.60 15.06
N LEU A 63 0.84 2.97 14.58
CA LEU A 63 1.75 2.23 15.43
C LEU A 63 2.88 3.16 15.87
N ASP A 64 3.26 3.10 17.15
CA ASP A 64 4.45 3.77 17.63
C ASP A 64 5.74 3.08 17.11
N LYS A 65 6.90 3.65 17.42
CA LYS A 65 8.21 3.08 17.00
C LYS A 65 8.47 1.65 17.53
N LEU A 66 7.68 1.19 18.48
CA LEU A 66 7.76 -0.14 19.07
C LEU A 66 6.66 -1.08 18.54
N GLY A 67 5.86 -0.64 17.55
CA GLY A 67 4.77 -1.42 16.98
C GLY A 67 3.53 -1.51 17.88
N ARG A 68 3.39 -0.66 18.90
CA ARG A 68 2.23 -0.62 19.77
C ARG A 68 1.18 0.29 19.17
N PRO A 69 -0.12 -0.10 19.19
CA PRO A 69 -1.17 0.76 18.72
C PRO A 69 -1.21 2.03 19.58
N SER A 70 -0.95 3.15 18.97
CA SER A 70 -1.15 4.46 19.57
C SER A 70 -2.61 4.83 19.37
N VAL A 71 -3.32 5.14 20.44
CA VAL A 71 -4.71 5.62 20.36
C VAL A 71 -4.70 6.93 19.58
N THR A 72 -5.09 6.87 18.33
CA THR A 72 -5.30 8.07 17.54
C THR A 72 -6.71 8.57 17.77
N LYS A 73 -6.81 9.83 18.15
CA LYS A 73 -8.03 10.59 17.96
C LYS A 73 -8.57 10.29 16.57
N LYS A 74 -9.85 9.89 16.48
CA LYS A 74 -10.58 9.81 15.22
C LYS A 74 -10.22 11.05 14.41
N VAL A 75 -9.39 10.90 13.39
CA VAL A 75 -9.08 12.01 12.50
C VAL A 75 -10.36 12.21 11.70
N SER A 76 -11.23 13.08 12.18
CA SER A 76 -12.37 13.52 11.40
C SER A 76 -11.84 14.40 10.28
N MET A 77 -11.43 13.76 9.19
CA MET A 77 -11.01 14.47 8.00
C MET A 77 -12.25 15.11 7.39
N SER A 78 -12.24 16.41 7.25
CA SER A 78 -13.32 17.11 6.54
C SER A 78 -13.15 16.93 5.04
N ILE A 79 -14.25 16.65 4.35
CA ILE A 79 -14.25 16.58 2.87
C ILE A 79 -13.71 17.88 2.23
N ASN A 80 -13.84 19.02 2.92
CA ASN A 80 -13.35 20.32 2.46
C ASN A 80 -11.88 20.57 2.81
N SER A 81 -11.21 19.67 3.54
CA SER A 81 -9.84 19.88 3.98
C SER A 81 -8.83 19.76 2.82
N LEU A 82 -7.69 20.41 2.99
CA LEU A 82 -6.57 20.28 2.04
C LEU A 82 -6.01 18.86 2.06
N GLU A 83 -5.96 18.24 3.23
CA GLU A 83 -5.50 16.88 3.46
C GLU A 83 -6.33 15.88 2.67
N PHE A 84 -7.66 16.05 2.66
CA PHE A 84 -8.55 15.19 1.88
C PHE A 84 -8.27 15.27 0.37
N ARG A 85 -8.08 16.49 -0.15
CA ARG A 85 -7.70 16.69 -1.56
C ARG A 85 -6.36 16.05 -1.89
N GLN A 86 -5.39 16.12 -0.96
CA GLN A 86 -4.09 15.49 -1.14
C GLN A 86 -4.18 13.96 -1.14
N VAL A 87 -5.04 13.38 -0.31
CA VAL A 87 -5.29 11.93 -0.32
C VAL A 87 -5.89 11.49 -1.66
N ILE A 88 -6.90 12.21 -2.18
CA ILE A 88 -7.46 11.89 -3.50
C ILE A 88 -6.38 12.00 -4.59
N LEU A 89 -5.58 13.07 -4.56
CA LEU A 89 -4.51 13.28 -5.53
C LEU A 89 -3.50 12.12 -5.52
N ASN A 90 -3.06 11.69 -4.35
CA ASN A 90 -2.13 10.57 -4.19
C ASN A 90 -2.76 9.25 -4.66
N ASN A 91 -4.04 9.02 -4.31
CA ASN A 91 -4.78 7.85 -4.74
C ASN A 91 -4.90 7.79 -6.27
N VAL A 92 -5.31 8.89 -6.89
CA VAL A 92 -5.41 8.99 -8.35
C VAL A 92 -4.05 8.79 -9.01
N GLN A 93 -2.99 9.38 -8.50
CA GLN A 93 -1.63 9.20 -9.02
C GLN A 93 -1.21 7.72 -8.95
N GLN A 94 -1.46 7.05 -7.84
CA GLN A 94 -1.08 5.65 -7.65
C GLN A 94 -1.77 4.71 -8.64
N TYR A 95 -3.07 4.91 -8.87
CA TYR A 95 -3.87 3.96 -9.65
C TYR A 95 -3.96 4.30 -11.14
N PHE A 96 -3.89 5.57 -11.52
CA PHE A 96 -4.12 6.01 -12.91
C PHE A 96 -2.85 6.40 -13.68
N ILE A 97 -1.72 6.57 -12.98
CA ILE A 97 -0.43 6.78 -13.66
C ILE A 97 0.33 5.46 -13.64
N SER A 98 0.58 4.93 -14.84
CA SER A 98 1.22 3.62 -15.01
C SER A 98 2.20 3.68 -16.17
N ASP A 99 3.36 3.11 -15.94
CA ASP A 99 4.42 2.93 -16.92
C ASP A 99 4.81 1.45 -17.02
N TRP A 100 5.65 1.12 -17.98
CA TRP A 100 6.08 -0.26 -18.19
C TRP A 100 6.77 -0.84 -16.96
N THR A 101 7.64 -0.06 -16.33
CA THR A 101 8.39 -0.50 -15.13
C THR A 101 7.46 -0.85 -13.99
N SER A 102 6.43 -0.04 -13.75
CA SER A 102 5.44 -0.29 -12.67
C SER A 102 4.53 -1.48 -12.96
N LEU A 103 4.33 -1.85 -14.23
CA LEU A 103 3.47 -2.97 -14.62
C LEU A 103 4.17 -4.30 -14.72
N SER A 104 5.46 -4.31 -15.00
CA SER A 104 6.17 -5.55 -15.36
C SER A 104 7.03 -6.17 -14.25
N ASP A 105 7.23 -5.48 -13.11
CA ASP A 105 8.21 -5.88 -12.08
C ASP A 105 9.58 -6.29 -12.67
N GLY A 106 9.97 -5.67 -13.79
CA GLY A 106 11.19 -6.02 -14.52
C GLY A 106 11.15 -7.38 -15.24
N LEU A 107 10.01 -8.08 -15.21
CA LEU A 107 9.80 -9.32 -15.94
C LEU A 107 8.99 -9.04 -17.20
N GLN A 108 9.43 -9.54 -18.34
CA GLN A 108 8.70 -9.48 -19.62
C GLN A 108 7.50 -10.42 -19.60
N LYS A 109 6.49 -10.09 -18.83
CA LYS A 109 5.24 -10.84 -18.80
C LYS A 109 4.36 -10.35 -19.95
N LYS A 110 3.84 -11.28 -20.72
CA LYS A 110 2.92 -10.96 -21.81
C LYS A 110 1.55 -10.61 -21.23
N ILE A 111 1.23 -9.32 -21.15
CA ILE A 111 -0.09 -8.81 -20.79
C ILE A 111 -0.86 -8.59 -22.09
N SER A 112 -1.87 -9.43 -22.35
CA SER A 112 -2.66 -9.36 -23.58
C SER A 112 -4.12 -9.05 -23.31
N THR A 113 -4.60 -9.28 -22.10
CA THR A 113 -5.99 -9.10 -21.68
C THR A 113 -6.08 -8.26 -20.41
N VAL A 114 -7.28 -7.82 -20.03
CA VAL A 114 -7.53 -7.13 -18.76
C VAL A 114 -7.30 -8.08 -17.60
N GLU A 115 -7.66 -9.35 -17.76
CA GLU A 115 -7.44 -10.39 -16.75
C GLU A 115 -5.93 -10.59 -16.48
N ASP A 116 -5.10 -10.55 -17.51
CA ASP A 116 -3.64 -10.59 -17.35
C ASP A 116 -3.14 -9.35 -16.62
N LEU A 117 -3.67 -8.16 -16.97
CA LEU A 117 -3.32 -6.91 -16.32
C LEU A 117 -3.63 -6.95 -14.82
N GLU A 118 -4.86 -7.35 -14.43
CA GLU A 118 -5.26 -7.49 -13.03
C GLU A 118 -4.45 -8.56 -12.29
N LYS A 119 -4.07 -9.65 -12.96
CA LYS A 119 -3.27 -10.74 -12.39
C LYS A 119 -1.83 -10.33 -12.11
N PHE A 120 -1.20 -9.64 -13.05
CA PHE A 120 0.21 -9.25 -12.92
C PHE A 120 0.40 -7.91 -12.20
N ASN A 121 -0.66 -7.10 -12.12
CA ASN A 121 -0.66 -5.87 -11.35
C ASN A 121 -1.90 -5.76 -10.47
N PRO A 122 -1.84 -6.26 -9.22
CA PRO A 122 -2.99 -6.33 -8.31
C PRO A 122 -3.64 -4.98 -8.01
N LYS A 123 -2.93 -3.85 -8.22
CA LYS A 123 -3.46 -2.50 -7.93
C LYS A 123 -4.78 -2.21 -8.67
N TYR A 124 -4.95 -2.71 -9.90
CA TYR A 124 -6.18 -2.50 -10.67
C TYR A 124 -7.37 -3.22 -10.04
N LYS A 125 -7.17 -4.48 -9.66
CA LYS A 125 -8.17 -5.26 -8.93
C LYS A 125 -8.48 -4.63 -7.58
N GLU A 126 -7.46 -4.19 -6.85
CA GLU A 126 -7.59 -3.51 -5.56
C GLU A 126 -8.42 -2.22 -5.69
N PHE A 127 -8.15 -1.39 -6.69
CA PHE A 127 -8.93 -0.17 -6.93
C PHE A 127 -10.39 -0.49 -7.20
N LYS A 128 -10.67 -1.44 -8.08
CA LYS A 128 -12.01 -1.89 -8.44
C LYS A 128 -12.81 -2.41 -7.24
N GLU A 129 -12.16 -3.19 -6.36
CA GLU A 129 -12.81 -3.79 -5.20
C GLU A 129 -13.04 -2.80 -4.06
N ASN A 130 -12.13 -1.83 -3.84
CA ASN A 130 -12.14 -0.95 -2.68
C ASN A 130 -12.69 0.45 -2.96
N TYR A 131 -12.63 0.93 -4.21
CA TYR A 131 -12.97 2.30 -4.55
C TYR A 131 -14.14 2.45 -5.52
N ILE A 132 -14.69 1.35 -6.05
CA ILE A 132 -15.87 1.34 -6.92
C ILE A 132 -16.95 0.45 -6.33
N LYS A 133 -18.19 0.95 -6.25
CA LYS A 133 -19.31 0.11 -5.79
C LYS A 133 -19.62 -1.00 -6.79
N LYS A 134 -19.89 -2.22 -6.28
CA LYS A 134 -20.18 -3.40 -7.09
C LYS A 134 -21.45 -3.26 -7.94
N ASP A 135 -22.40 -2.47 -7.50
CA ASP A 135 -23.67 -2.19 -8.18
C ASP A 135 -23.62 -0.96 -9.11
N ASP A 136 -22.56 -0.17 -9.06
CA ASP A 136 -22.36 0.99 -9.94
C ASP A 136 -21.77 0.56 -11.30
N LYS A 137 -22.66 0.12 -12.20
CA LYS A 137 -22.29 -0.31 -13.55
C LYS A 137 -21.60 0.78 -14.38
N LYS A 138 -21.87 2.06 -14.09
CA LYS A 138 -21.26 3.18 -14.83
C LYS A 138 -19.76 3.26 -14.52
N SER A 139 -19.41 3.40 -13.25
CA SER A 139 -18.01 3.49 -12.81
C SER A 139 -17.20 2.25 -13.15
N GLN A 140 -17.81 1.07 -13.02
CA GLN A 140 -17.17 -0.18 -13.44
C GLN A 140 -16.83 -0.20 -14.93
N ARG A 141 -17.75 0.24 -15.80
CA ARG A 141 -17.50 0.32 -17.24
C ARG A 141 -16.43 1.36 -17.59
N GLN A 142 -16.45 2.51 -16.91
CA GLN A 142 -15.44 3.54 -17.12
C GLN A 142 -14.04 3.03 -16.72
N PHE A 143 -13.92 2.36 -15.57
CA PHE A 143 -12.66 1.79 -15.15
C PHE A 143 -12.20 0.65 -16.06
N LEU A 144 -13.09 -0.26 -16.46
CA LEU A 144 -12.80 -1.29 -17.46
C LEU A 144 -12.31 -0.69 -18.79
N SER A 145 -12.86 0.44 -19.20
CA SER A 145 -12.39 1.14 -20.41
C SER A 145 -10.99 1.69 -20.26
N PHE A 146 -10.65 2.18 -19.07
CA PHE A 146 -9.29 2.58 -18.73
C PHE A 146 -8.32 1.39 -18.75
N GLU A 147 -8.67 0.26 -18.13
CA GLU A 147 -7.86 -0.98 -18.16
C GLU A 147 -7.62 -1.46 -19.60
N LYS A 148 -8.67 -1.49 -20.42
CA LYS A 148 -8.55 -1.82 -21.85
C LYS A 148 -7.62 -0.87 -22.60
N TYR A 149 -7.64 0.41 -22.25
CA TYR A 149 -6.74 1.38 -22.86
C TYR A 149 -5.28 1.12 -22.46
N ILE A 150 -5.00 0.76 -21.19
CA ILE A 150 -3.64 0.37 -20.78
C ILE A 150 -3.18 -0.87 -21.54
N VAL A 151 -4.02 -1.90 -21.65
CA VAL A 151 -3.71 -3.12 -22.42
C VAL A 151 -3.45 -2.79 -23.90
N TYR A 152 -4.22 -1.87 -24.47
CA TYR A 152 -4.00 -1.39 -25.84
C TYR A 152 -2.63 -0.71 -25.98
N LEU A 153 -2.23 0.14 -25.04
CA LEU A 153 -0.91 0.79 -25.05
C LEU A 153 0.23 -0.24 -24.97
N ILE A 154 0.06 -1.26 -24.13
CA ILE A 154 1.04 -2.35 -23.97
C ILE A 154 1.19 -3.12 -25.30
N ASN A 155 0.08 -3.53 -25.89
CA ASN A 155 0.09 -4.37 -27.11
C ASN A 155 0.58 -3.62 -28.36
N ASN A 156 0.61 -2.31 -28.33
CA ASN A 156 1.10 -1.48 -29.44
C ASN A 156 2.46 -0.82 -29.14
N ASP A 157 3.15 -1.25 -28.09
CA ASP A 157 4.44 -0.68 -27.63
C ASP A 157 4.41 0.85 -27.43
N ASN A 158 3.23 1.37 -27.07
CA ASN A 158 3.02 2.81 -26.85
C ASN A 158 3.06 3.21 -25.37
N LEU A 159 3.23 2.25 -24.47
CA LEU A 159 3.37 2.54 -23.05
C LEU A 159 4.80 3.00 -22.78
N PRO A 160 5.02 4.18 -22.18
CA PRO A 160 6.38 4.62 -21.81
C PRO A 160 7.03 3.66 -20.83
N GLU A 161 8.36 3.53 -20.90
CA GLU A 161 9.11 2.70 -19.96
C GLU A 161 9.02 3.26 -18.54
N THR A 162 9.16 4.59 -18.40
CA THR A 162 9.02 5.29 -17.13
C THR A 162 8.21 6.56 -17.28
N ILE A 163 7.40 6.88 -16.26
CA ILE A 163 6.67 8.13 -16.14
C ILE A 163 7.02 8.78 -14.81
N SER A 164 7.52 10.00 -14.86
CA SER A 164 7.80 10.83 -13.69
C SER A 164 6.80 11.96 -13.58
N VAL A 165 6.12 12.07 -12.45
CA VAL A 165 5.25 13.20 -12.12
C VAL A 165 6.11 14.35 -11.64
N VAL A 166 6.22 15.40 -12.45
CA VAL A 166 6.99 16.61 -12.12
C VAL A 166 6.19 17.52 -11.20
N LYS A 167 4.90 17.64 -11.49
CA LYS A 167 3.98 18.49 -10.73
C LYS A 167 2.57 17.93 -10.83
N SER A 168 1.88 17.95 -9.71
CA SER A 168 0.44 17.68 -9.63
C SER A 168 -0.28 18.91 -9.09
N SER A 169 -1.46 19.21 -9.61
CA SER A 169 -2.27 20.33 -9.15
C SER A 169 -3.76 20.01 -9.25
N VAL A 170 -4.49 20.39 -8.22
CA VAL A 170 -5.95 20.39 -8.23
C VAL A 170 -6.42 21.69 -8.85
N THR A 171 -7.04 21.61 -10.03
CA THR A 171 -7.52 22.80 -10.78
C THR A 171 -8.96 23.16 -10.46
N SER A 172 -9.76 22.19 -10.02
CA SER A 172 -11.12 22.41 -9.55
C SER A 172 -11.44 21.43 -8.45
N TYR A 173 -12.12 21.90 -7.42
CA TYR A 173 -12.63 21.06 -6.34
C TYR A 173 -13.95 21.63 -5.86
N GLN A 174 -14.99 20.80 -5.87
CA GLN A 174 -16.34 21.16 -5.43
C GLN A 174 -16.88 20.05 -4.56
N THR A 175 -17.69 20.43 -3.56
CA THR A 175 -18.34 19.49 -2.64
C THR A 175 -19.80 19.87 -2.46
N ASP A 176 -20.63 18.84 -2.30
CA ASP A 176 -22.03 18.97 -1.92
C ASP A 176 -22.37 17.84 -0.94
N GLY A 177 -22.47 18.17 0.34
CA GLY A 177 -22.55 17.19 1.42
C GLY A 177 -21.34 16.24 1.42
N ASP A 178 -21.60 14.95 1.26
CA ASP A 178 -20.58 13.89 1.19
C ASP A 178 -20.10 13.60 -0.26
N VAL A 179 -20.61 14.34 -1.24
CA VAL A 179 -20.20 14.21 -2.64
C VAL A 179 -19.06 15.17 -2.92
N PHE A 180 -18.07 14.71 -3.66
CA PHE A 180 -17.00 15.56 -4.18
C PHE A 180 -16.88 15.44 -5.70
N SER A 181 -16.39 16.49 -6.32
CA SER A 181 -15.90 16.52 -7.70
C SER A 181 -14.55 17.20 -7.73
N ILE A 182 -13.58 16.57 -8.37
CA ILE A 182 -12.19 17.03 -8.39
C ILE A 182 -11.63 16.91 -9.81
N LYS A 183 -10.91 17.94 -10.23
CA LYS A 183 -10.13 17.92 -11.47
C LYS A 183 -8.66 18.11 -11.13
N ILE A 184 -7.86 17.15 -11.56
CA ILE A 184 -6.42 17.09 -11.28
C ILE A 184 -5.66 17.17 -12.60
N VAL A 185 -4.61 17.96 -12.64
CA VAL A 185 -3.68 18.03 -13.77
C VAL A 185 -2.32 17.55 -13.29
N PHE A 186 -1.77 16.57 -14.00
CA PHE A 186 -0.41 16.06 -13.80
C PHE A 186 0.47 16.51 -14.96
N ASN A 187 1.57 17.19 -14.65
CA ASN A 187 2.65 17.42 -15.58
C ASN A 187 3.63 16.27 -15.49
N LEU A 188 3.84 15.59 -16.59
CA LEU A 188 4.58 14.34 -16.65
C LEU A 188 5.82 14.48 -17.56
N ILE A 189 6.85 13.73 -17.22
CA ILE A 189 7.94 13.40 -18.14
C ILE A 189 7.86 11.89 -18.37
N SER A 190 7.69 11.50 -19.60
CA SER A 190 7.73 10.09 -20.02
C SER A 190 9.02 9.83 -20.78
N ASN A 191 9.66 8.70 -20.46
CA ASN A 191 10.85 8.22 -21.15
C ASN A 191 10.51 6.90 -21.84
N ALA A 192 10.89 6.81 -23.11
CA ALA A 192 10.77 5.60 -23.89
C ALA A 192 12.04 5.39 -24.73
N TYR A 193 12.44 4.12 -24.89
CA TYR A 193 13.55 3.81 -25.77
C TYR A 193 13.07 3.82 -27.22
N ASN A 194 13.68 4.67 -28.03
CA ASN A 194 13.42 4.70 -29.46
C ASN A 194 14.41 3.77 -30.17
N THR A 195 13.91 2.65 -30.68
CA THR A 195 14.69 1.61 -31.34
C THR A 195 15.29 2.08 -32.67
N GLU A 196 14.63 3.03 -33.35
CA GLU A 196 15.10 3.53 -34.66
C GLU A 196 16.39 4.35 -34.52
N ILE A 197 16.48 5.16 -33.47
CA ILE A 197 17.65 6.03 -33.23
C ILE A 197 18.59 5.47 -32.16
N GLY A 198 18.22 4.35 -31.50
CA GLY A 198 19.03 3.69 -30.47
C GLY A 198 19.23 4.52 -29.19
N LYS A 199 18.29 5.41 -28.84
CA LYS A 199 18.42 6.33 -27.70
C LYS A 199 17.09 6.47 -26.93
N TYR A 200 17.21 6.87 -25.68
CA TYR A 200 16.06 7.28 -24.88
C TYR A 200 15.56 8.66 -25.32
N GLU A 201 14.29 8.76 -25.52
CA GLU A 201 13.58 10.03 -25.74
C GLU A 201 12.76 10.37 -24.49
N SER A 202 12.88 11.63 -24.07
CA SER A 202 12.08 12.20 -23.01
C SER A 202 11.03 13.12 -23.58
N ARG A 203 9.77 12.89 -23.27
CA ARG A 203 8.64 13.70 -23.73
C ARG A 203 7.92 14.30 -22.53
N ARG A 204 7.59 15.59 -22.60
CA ARG A 204 6.76 16.27 -21.60
C ARG A 204 5.31 16.22 -22.05
N GLY A 205 4.42 15.96 -21.11
CA GLY A 205 2.99 15.93 -21.38
C GLY A 205 2.18 16.32 -20.16
N ASN A 206 0.92 16.63 -20.37
CA ASN A 206 -0.04 16.92 -19.33
C ASN A 206 -1.21 15.95 -19.44
N ILE A 207 -1.61 15.38 -18.32
CA ILE A 207 -2.83 14.55 -18.21
C ILE A 207 -3.79 15.28 -17.28
N SER A 208 -5.04 15.45 -17.74
CA SER A 208 -6.13 15.95 -16.91
C SER A 208 -7.07 14.82 -16.57
N LEU A 209 -7.35 14.65 -15.29
CA LEU A 209 -8.25 13.62 -14.79
C LEU A 209 -9.35 14.30 -13.98
N GLU A 210 -10.59 13.95 -14.25
CA GLU A 210 -11.75 14.46 -13.54
C GLU A 210 -12.48 13.29 -12.89
N PHE A 211 -12.71 13.40 -11.59
CA PHE A 211 -13.36 12.39 -10.78
C PHE A 211 -14.48 12.99 -9.97
N SER A 212 -15.56 12.25 -9.82
CA SER A 212 -16.57 12.53 -8.81
C SER A 212 -16.76 11.31 -7.94
N GLY A 213 -17.11 11.51 -6.68
CA GLY A 213 -17.26 10.40 -5.75
C GLY A 213 -17.96 10.79 -4.46
N LEU A 214 -18.02 9.80 -3.57
CA LEU A 214 -18.60 9.91 -2.23
C LEU A 214 -17.51 9.73 -1.18
N PHE A 215 -17.65 10.45 -0.10
CA PHE A 215 -16.85 10.31 1.10
C PHE A 215 -17.71 9.67 2.19
N ASP A 216 -17.47 8.42 2.47
CA ASP A 216 -18.21 7.66 3.48
C ASP A 216 -17.27 7.15 4.57
N SER A 217 -16.92 8.04 5.49
CA SER A 217 -16.01 7.73 6.60
C SER A 217 -16.54 6.67 7.57
N VAL A 218 -17.83 6.35 7.52
CA VAL A 218 -18.46 5.35 8.39
C VAL A 218 -18.16 3.93 7.89
N HIS A 219 -18.09 3.75 6.57
CA HIS A 219 -17.88 2.45 5.92
C HIS A 219 -16.45 2.27 5.40
N GLY A 220 -15.49 2.99 5.98
CA GLY A 220 -14.08 2.81 5.67
C GLY A 220 -13.59 1.38 5.97
N SER A 221 -12.62 0.91 5.18
CA SER A 221 -11.96 -0.37 5.36
C SER A 221 -10.45 -0.18 5.57
N ILE A 222 -9.72 -1.25 5.92
CA ILE A 222 -8.25 -1.18 6.02
C ILE A 222 -7.61 -0.72 4.69
N ALA A 223 -8.14 -1.18 3.56
CA ALA A 223 -7.64 -0.81 2.23
C ALA A 223 -8.13 0.56 1.75
N ASN A 224 -9.26 1.04 2.30
CA ASN A 224 -9.86 2.34 1.99
C ASN A 224 -10.34 3.01 3.28
N PRO A 225 -9.44 3.49 4.13
CA PRO A 225 -9.77 3.96 5.47
C PRO A 225 -10.68 5.20 5.48
N LEU A 226 -10.72 5.95 4.40
CA LEU A 226 -11.58 7.12 4.26
C LEU A 226 -12.95 6.80 3.65
N GLY A 227 -13.20 5.56 3.21
CA GLY A 227 -14.42 5.19 2.53
C GLY A 227 -14.65 5.97 1.22
N LEU A 228 -13.57 6.28 0.49
CA LEU A 228 -13.66 6.96 -0.79
C LEU A 228 -14.29 6.04 -1.85
N ILE A 229 -15.37 6.49 -2.47
CA ILE A 229 -16.03 5.75 -3.56
C ILE A 229 -16.12 6.66 -4.77
N TYR A 230 -15.51 6.25 -5.87
CA TYR A 230 -15.60 6.97 -7.13
C TYR A 230 -16.85 6.56 -7.90
N THR A 231 -17.62 7.55 -8.35
CA THR A 231 -18.90 7.36 -9.07
C THR A 231 -18.83 7.84 -10.52
N ASP A 232 -17.85 8.66 -10.84
CA ASP A 232 -17.57 9.09 -12.22
C ASP A 232 -16.06 9.23 -12.44
N LEU A 233 -15.56 8.62 -13.51
CA LEU A 233 -14.14 8.54 -13.85
C LEU A 233 -13.98 9.04 -15.28
N LYS A 234 -13.43 10.24 -15.47
CA LYS A 234 -13.23 10.84 -16.81
C LYS A 234 -11.74 11.13 -17.02
N PRO A 235 -10.95 10.15 -17.44
CA PRO A 235 -9.59 10.41 -17.86
C PRO A 235 -9.61 11.16 -19.20
N SER A 236 -8.96 12.32 -19.27
CA SER A 236 -8.71 13.00 -20.54
C SER A 236 -7.21 13.20 -20.71
N ILE A 237 -6.67 12.68 -21.79
CA ILE A 237 -5.28 12.92 -22.17
C ILE A 237 -5.26 14.25 -22.91
N LEU A 238 -4.68 15.26 -22.29
CA LEU A 238 -4.37 16.50 -22.99
C LEU A 238 -3.12 16.21 -23.83
N THR A 239 -3.35 15.93 -25.10
CA THR A 239 -2.28 15.89 -26.08
C THR A 239 -1.60 17.25 -26.14
N LYS A 240 -0.26 17.19 -26.20
CA LYS A 240 0.68 18.25 -26.43
C LYS A 240 0.13 19.45 -27.24
N ARG A 241 0.24 20.65 -26.71
CA ARG A 241 0.48 21.81 -27.57
C ARG A 241 1.97 21.76 -27.94
N ASP A 242 2.22 21.52 -29.22
CA ASP A 242 3.52 21.80 -29.81
C ASP A 242 3.77 23.30 -29.70
N GLU A 243 4.76 23.69 -28.88
CA GLU A 243 5.44 24.98 -28.94
C GLU A 243 6.88 24.72 -29.37
#